data_c2ce2d5b722ce8bd31ff5654cedf5d65
#
_entry.id   c2ce2d5b722ce8bd31ff5654cedf5d65
#
_cell.length_a   1.000
_cell.length_b   1.000
_cell.length_c   1.000
_cell.angle_alpha   90.00
_cell.angle_beta   90.00
_cell.angle_gamma   90.00
#
_symmetry.space_group_name_H-M   'P 1'
#
loop_
_entity.id
_entity.type
_entity.pdbx_description
1 polymer ?
#
loop_
_entity_poly.entity_id
_entity_poly.type
_entity_poly.pdbx_seq_one_letter_code
_entity_poly.pdbx_strand_id
1 'polypeptide(L)'
;MDRRQRKTRAAIFQAFNKLLEEKHFNNITVQEILDEANVGRSTFYSHFETKDALLKAMCTDIFEHNFSHELHSETSHDFSSSDHGLREKITHLLYHLKDNRGNVLGVLSGESSELFMRYFKEYLVTMFEQYPGSIRQDPVQWREMSTGL
;
A
#
# COMPACT_ATOMS: atom_id res chain seq x y z
N MET A 1 15.40 5.85 -11.82
CA MET A 1 16.08 5.51 -10.54
C MET A 1 17.13 4.46 -10.83
N ASP A 2 18.37 4.70 -10.39
CA ASP A 2 19.45 3.75 -10.61
C ASP A 2 19.37 2.54 -9.65
N ARG A 3 20.19 1.51 -9.89
CA ARG A 3 20.20 0.28 -9.11
C ARG A 3 20.54 0.52 -7.63
N ARG A 4 21.44 1.46 -7.34
CA ARG A 4 21.85 1.79 -5.97
C ARG A 4 20.71 2.43 -5.19
N GLN A 5 20.02 3.38 -5.81
CA GLN A 5 18.87 4.06 -5.22
C GLN A 5 17.73 3.06 -4.93
N ARG A 6 17.45 2.13 -5.85
CA ARG A 6 16.45 1.07 -5.62
C ARG A 6 16.81 0.18 -4.45
N LYS A 7 18.05 -0.24 -4.33
CA LYS A 7 18.51 -1.05 -3.17
C LYS A 7 18.37 -0.30 -1.86
N THR A 8 18.75 0.97 -1.83
CA THR A 8 18.62 1.82 -0.65
C THR A 8 17.15 1.99 -0.25
N ARG A 9 16.28 2.28 -1.22
CA ARG A 9 14.83 2.39 -1.00
C ARG A 9 14.25 1.08 -0.46
N ALA A 10 14.60 -0.06 -1.03
CA ALA A 10 14.17 -1.37 -0.56
C ALA A 10 14.64 -1.65 0.87
N ALA A 11 15.89 -1.31 1.22
CA ALA A 11 16.41 -1.46 2.58
C ALA A 11 15.62 -0.62 3.60
N ILE A 12 15.25 0.61 3.25
CA ILE A 12 14.43 1.49 4.11
C ILE A 12 13.03 0.89 4.30
N PHE A 13 12.39 0.38 3.25
CA PHE A 13 11.08 -0.26 3.36
C PHE A 13 11.12 -1.54 4.21
N GLN A 14 12.12 -2.39 4.04
CA GLN A 14 12.28 -3.60 4.86
C GLN A 14 12.46 -3.26 6.34
N ALA A 15 13.29 -2.27 6.65
CA ALA A 15 13.49 -1.79 8.02
C ALA A 15 12.20 -1.26 8.62
N PHE A 16 11.46 -0.46 7.87
CA PHE A 16 10.20 0.12 8.30
C PHE A 16 9.12 -0.96 8.53
N ASN A 17 8.99 -1.92 7.62
CA ASN A 17 8.07 -3.05 7.78
C ASN A 17 8.36 -3.85 9.03
N LYS A 18 9.63 -4.16 9.30
CA LYS A 18 10.04 -4.88 10.50
C LYS A 18 9.67 -4.10 11.77
N LEU A 19 9.92 -2.81 11.80
CA LEU A 19 9.56 -1.97 12.94
C LEU A 19 8.04 -1.87 13.16
N LEU A 20 7.24 -1.84 12.09
CA LEU A 20 5.77 -1.85 12.17
C LEU A 20 5.21 -3.17 12.73
N GLU A 21 5.91 -4.29 12.59
CA GLU A 21 5.54 -5.56 13.24
C GLU A 21 5.77 -5.52 14.75
N GLU A 22 6.71 -4.71 15.22
CA GLU A 22 7.12 -4.63 16.63
C GLU A 22 6.41 -3.53 17.41
N LYS A 23 6.04 -2.42 16.76
CA LYS A 23 5.45 -1.24 17.41
C LYS A 23 4.58 -0.40 16.47
N HIS A 24 3.75 0.46 17.09
CA HIS A 24 2.91 1.38 16.33
C HIS A 24 3.72 2.43 15.58
N PHE A 25 3.22 2.87 14.44
CA PHE A 25 3.86 3.87 13.57
C PHE A 25 4.30 5.13 14.33
N ASN A 26 3.45 5.65 15.21
CA ASN A 26 3.75 6.88 15.95
C ASN A 26 4.95 6.73 16.90
N ASN A 27 5.24 5.51 17.35
CA ASN A 27 6.35 5.20 18.23
C ASN A 27 7.65 4.86 17.49
N ILE A 28 7.60 4.77 16.16
CA ILE A 28 8.77 4.55 15.32
C ILE A 28 9.43 5.90 15.03
N THR A 29 10.71 6.02 15.37
CA THR A 29 11.51 7.20 15.04
C THR A 29 12.27 7.02 13.75
N VAL A 30 12.61 8.12 13.08
CA VAL A 30 13.49 8.09 11.90
C VAL A 30 14.83 7.45 12.26
N GLN A 31 15.38 7.74 13.45
CA GLN A 31 16.64 7.14 13.88
C GLN A 31 16.60 5.60 13.93
N GLU A 32 15.51 5.03 14.43
CA GLU A 32 15.33 3.57 14.44
C GLU A 32 15.29 2.99 13.02
N ILE A 33 14.65 3.69 12.08
CA ILE A 33 14.63 3.30 10.67
C ILE A 33 16.05 3.35 10.09
N LEU A 34 16.81 4.41 10.36
CA LEU A 34 18.20 4.54 9.91
C LEU A 34 19.07 3.42 10.42
N ASP A 35 18.95 3.09 11.71
CA ASP A 35 19.75 2.05 12.37
C ASP A 35 19.41 0.66 11.80
N GLU A 36 18.12 0.36 11.66
CA GLU A 36 17.67 -0.93 11.13
C GLU A 36 18.03 -1.09 9.64
N ALA A 37 17.87 -0.04 8.84
CA ALA A 37 18.20 -0.05 7.41
C ALA A 37 19.68 0.07 7.12
N ASN A 38 20.50 0.44 8.13
CA ASN A 38 21.90 0.77 7.98
C ASN A 38 22.15 1.83 6.89
N VAL A 39 21.40 2.91 6.93
CA VAL A 39 21.53 4.06 6.03
C VAL A 39 21.80 5.35 6.79
N GLY A 40 22.48 6.29 6.15
CA GLY A 40 22.72 7.61 6.71
C GLY A 40 21.48 8.51 6.63
N ARG A 41 21.43 9.50 7.51
CA ARG A 41 20.30 10.46 7.60
C ARG A 41 20.08 11.22 6.30
N SER A 42 21.15 11.73 5.67
CA SER A 42 21.06 12.42 4.38
C SER A 42 20.54 11.52 3.26
N THR A 43 20.94 10.25 3.28
CA THR A 43 20.48 9.24 2.34
C THR A 43 18.97 8.99 2.51
N PHE A 44 18.49 8.84 3.74
CA PHE A 44 17.06 8.71 4.02
C PHE A 44 16.26 9.90 3.46
N TYR A 45 16.66 11.13 3.81
CA TYR A 45 15.95 12.33 3.38
C TYR A 45 16.06 12.63 1.89
N SER A 46 17.01 12.02 1.17
CA SER A 46 17.03 12.06 -0.29
C SER A 46 15.93 11.18 -0.94
N HIS A 47 15.40 10.21 -0.20
CA HIS A 47 14.32 9.33 -0.65
C HIS A 47 12.94 9.71 -0.10
N PHE A 48 12.88 10.14 1.16
CA PHE A 48 11.64 10.45 1.86
C PHE A 48 11.80 11.72 2.71
N GLU A 49 10.99 12.72 2.42
CA GLU A 49 11.01 13.99 3.15
C GLU A 49 10.67 13.82 4.64
N THR A 50 9.76 12.91 4.94
CA THR A 50 9.25 12.66 6.29
C THR A 50 8.96 11.17 6.49
N LYS A 51 8.76 10.79 7.74
CA LYS A 51 8.25 9.45 8.08
C LYS A 51 6.85 9.21 7.49
N ASP A 52 6.00 10.25 7.44
CA ASP A 52 4.68 10.16 6.82
C ASP A 52 4.77 9.93 5.30
N ALA A 53 5.72 10.56 4.62
CA ALA A 53 6.00 10.31 3.20
C ALA A 53 6.46 8.86 2.96
N LEU A 54 7.23 8.27 3.87
CA LEU A 54 7.60 6.86 3.83
C LEU A 54 6.36 5.97 3.99
N LEU A 55 5.47 6.26 4.95
CA LEU A 55 4.23 5.53 5.13
C LEU A 55 3.35 5.60 3.88
N LYS A 56 3.19 6.78 3.30
CA LYS A 56 2.43 6.97 2.06
C LYS A 56 3.00 6.13 0.92
N ALA A 57 4.31 6.15 0.73
CA ALA A 57 4.99 5.37 -0.29
C ALA A 57 4.80 3.86 -0.08
N MET A 58 4.87 3.38 1.16
CA MET A 58 4.60 1.98 1.50
C MET A 58 3.15 1.60 1.19
N CYS A 59 2.18 2.43 1.56
CA CYS A 59 0.76 2.19 1.24
C CYS A 59 0.54 2.13 -0.27
N THR A 60 1.11 3.06 -1.01
CA THR A 60 1.04 3.08 -2.48
C THR A 60 1.62 1.79 -3.07
N ASP A 61 2.78 1.35 -2.60
CA ASP A 61 3.40 0.12 -3.09
C ASP A 61 2.57 -1.13 -2.75
N ILE A 62 1.93 -1.18 -1.58
CA ILE A 62 0.99 -2.27 -1.21
C ILE A 62 -0.21 -2.27 -2.16
N PHE A 63 -0.78 -1.10 -2.46
CA PHE A 63 -1.95 -1.01 -3.31
C PHE A 63 -1.64 -1.26 -4.79
N GLU A 64 -0.50 -0.83 -5.29
CA GLU A 64 -0.12 -0.88 -6.70
C GLU A 64 0.75 -2.08 -7.09
N HIS A 65 1.09 -2.96 -6.16
CA HIS A 65 1.88 -4.16 -6.44
C HIS A 65 3.40 -3.95 -6.70
N ASN A 66 3.92 -2.76 -6.54
CA ASN A 66 5.34 -2.49 -6.83
C ASN A 66 6.29 -3.13 -5.80
N PHE A 67 5.83 -3.33 -4.56
CA PHE A 67 6.66 -3.81 -3.46
C PHE A 67 6.82 -5.34 -3.43
N SER A 68 5.79 -6.08 -3.79
CA SER A 68 5.81 -7.55 -3.75
C SER A 68 6.72 -8.18 -4.81
N HIS A 69 7.04 -7.46 -5.89
CA HIS A 69 7.95 -7.96 -6.92
C HIS A 69 9.43 -8.02 -6.48
N GLU A 70 9.82 -7.21 -5.51
CA GLU A 70 11.20 -7.20 -5.00
C GLU A 70 11.41 -8.11 -3.77
N LEU A 71 10.36 -8.42 -3.01
CA LEU A 71 10.43 -9.20 -1.78
C LEU A 71 9.99 -10.66 -1.93
N HIS A 72 9.15 -10.97 -2.90
CA HIS A 72 8.62 -12.31 -3.13
C HIS A 72 8.78 -12.72 -4.60
N SER A 73 9.98 -13.16 -4.96
CA SER A 73 10.25 -13.70 -6.30
C SER A 73 9.62 -15.08 -6.57
N GLU A 74 8.75 -15.58 -5.69
CA GLU A 74 8.28 -16.97 -5.77
C GLU A 74 6.76 -17.21 -5.72
N THR A 75 5.92 -16.21 -5.57
CA THR A 75 4.48 -16.43 -5.74
C THR A 75 4.02 -15.87 -7.08
N SER A 76 4.04 -16.74 -8.08
CA SER A 76 3.56 -16.49 -9.43
C SER A 76 2.05 -16.26 -9.45
N HIS A 77 1.63 -15.03 -9.24
CA HIS A 77 0.33 -14.59 -9.72
C HIS A 77 0.58 -13.71 -10.94
N ASP A 78 0.61 -14.36 -12.08
CA ASP A 78 0.76 -13.69 -13.37
C ASP A 78 -0.56 -12.98 -13.74
N PHE A 79 -0.70 -11.75 -13.28
CA PHE A 79 -1.74 -10.82 -13.70
C PHE A 79 -1.28 -9.93 -14.86
N SER A 80 -0.37 -10.40 -15.66
CA SER A 80 0.23 -9.65 -16.78
C SER A 80 -0.65 -9.52 -18.02
N SER A 81 -1.84 -10.11 -18.04
CA SER A 81 -2.76 -9.97 -19.17
C SER A 81 -3.61 -8.69 -19.08
N SER A 82 -3.66 -7.99 -20.14
CA SER A 82 -3.87 -6.56 -20.32
C SER A 82 -5.31 -6.02 -20.24
N ASP A 83 -6.28 -6.75 -19.71
CA ASP A 83 -7.64 -6.19 -19.54
C ASP A 83 -8.35 -6.77 -18.31
N HIS A 84 -7.82 -6.43 -17.15
CA HIS A 84 -8.45 -6.80 -15.89
C HIS A 84 -9.56 -5.81 -15.54
N GLY A 85 -10.79 -6.29 -15.52
CA GLY A 85 -11.94 -5.53 -15.06
C GLY A 85 -11.79 -5.09 -13.59
N LEU A 86 -12.61 -4.14 -13.16
CA LEU A 86 -12.63 -3.59 -11.80
C LEU A 86 -12.67 -4.69 -10.72
N ARG A 87 -13.44 -5.75 -10.94
CA ARG A 87 -13.55 -6.90 -10.03
C ARG A 87 -12.20 -7.56 -9.76
N GLU A 88 -11.40 -7.79 -10.80
CA GLU A 88 -10.09 -8.41 -10.67
C GLU A 88 -9.11 -7.51 -9.94
N LYS A 89 -9.15 -6.21 -10.20
CA LYS A 89 -8.32 -5.23 -9.48
C LYS A 89 -8.66 -5.16 -8.01
N ILE A 90 -9.95 -5.17 -7.65
CA ILE A 90 -10.39 -5.23 -6.26
C ILE A 90 -9.92 -6.52 -5.59
N THR A 91 -10.09 -7.65 -6.24
CA THR A 91 -9.63 -8.95 -5.73
C THR A 91 -8.12 -8.94 -5.49
N HIS A 92 -7.36 -8.41 -6.42
CA HIS A 92 -5.91 -8.28 -6.32
C HIS A 92 -5.49 -7.36 -5.16
N LEU A 93 -6.16 -6.21 -5.00
CA LEU A 93 -5.96 -5.30 -3.88
C LEU A 93 -6.21 -6.00 -2.53
N LEU A 94 -7.33 -6.71 -2.39
CA LEU A 94 -7.67 -7.44 -1.17
C LEU A 94 -6.64 -8.53 -0.86
N TYR A 95 -6.11 -9.19 -1.88
CA TYR A 95 -5.05 -10.17 -1.73
C TYR A 95 -3.78 -9.54 -1.14
N HIS A 96 -3.36 -8.38 -1.65
CA HIS A 96 -2.20 -7.66 -1.12
C HIS A 96 -2.39 -7.17 0.29
N LEU A 97 -3.58 -6.68 0.64
CA LEU A 97 -3.89 -6.29 2.02
C LEU A 97 -3.80 -7.50 2.97
N LYS A 98 -4.26 -8.67 2.52
CA LYS A 98 -4.15 -9.92 3.28
C LYS A 98 -2.68 -10.35 3.45
N ASP A 99 -1.90 -10.30 2.38
CA ASP A 99 -0.48 -10.67 2.42
C ASP A 99 0.35 -9.75 3.34
N ASN A 100 -0.01 -8.47 3.36
CA ASN A 100 0.65 -7.46 4.18
C ASN A 100 -0.08 -7.17 5.51
N ARG A 101 -0.93 -8.08 5.97
CA ARG A 101 -1.80 -7.88 7.14
C ARG A 101 -1.06 -7.42 8.40
N GLY A 102 0.15 -7.92 8.64
CA GLY A 102 0.96 -7.52 9.79
C GLY A 102 1.30 -6.03 9.78
N ASN A 103 1.77 -5.55 8.64
CA ASN A 103 2.10 -4.13 8.45
C ASN A 103 0.84 -3.25 8.47
N VAL A 104 -0.22 -3.70 7.81
CA VAL A 104 -1.52 -3.00 7.80
C VAL A 104 -2.07 -2.87 9.23
N LEU A 105 -2.05 -3.96 10.01
CA LEU A 105 -2.49 -3.93 11.40
C LEU A 105 -1.60 -3.02 12.28
N GLY A 106 -0.28 -3.03 12.07
CA GLY A 106 0.66 -2.15 12.76
C GLY A 106 0.37 -0.66 12.53
N VAL A 107 -0.10 -0.31 11.34
CA VAL A 107 -0.54 1.06 11.01
C VAL A 107 -1.94 1.36 11.56
N LEU A 108 -2.88 0.42 11.43
CA LEU A 108 -4.28 0.61 11.83
C LEU A 108 -4.49 0.61 13.34
N SER A 109 -3.57 0.06 14.13
CA SER A 109 -3.72 -0.04 15.58
C SER A 109 -3.40 1.24 16.36
N GLY A 110 -3.18 2.37 15.69
CA GLY A 110 -2.82 3.64 16.32
C GLY A 110 -3.43 4.84 15.63
N GLU A 111 -2.96 6.03 16.01
CA GLU A 111 -3.37 7.31 15.43
C GLU A 111 -3.06 7.41 13.92
N SER A 112 -2.11 6.61 13.44
CA SER A 112 -1.77 6.48 12.02
C SER A 112 -2.88 5.86 11.15
N SER A 113 -3.90 5.27 11.78
CA SER A 113 -5.05 4.70 11.05
C SER A 113 -5.75 5.72 10.16
N GLU A 114 -5.86 6.97 10.59
CA GLU A 114 -6.45 8.03 9.77
C GLU A 114 -5.64 8.32 8.50
N LEU A 115 -4.31 8.32 8.59
CA LEU A 115 -3.42 8.49 7.44
C LEU A 115 -3.57 7.33 6.45
N PHE A 116 -3.54 6.10 6.96
CA PHE A 116 -3.73 4.91 6.13
C PHE A 116 -5.07 4.94 5.41
N MET A 117 -6.15 5.22 6.13
CA MET A 117 -7.50 5.27 5.56
C MET A 117 -7.64 6.39 4.53
N ARG A 118 -6.96 7.52 4.73
CA ARG A 118 -6.90 8.60 3.73
C ARG A 118 -6.24 8.14 2.44
N TYR A 119 -5.05 7.54 2.53
CA TYR A 119 -4.33 7.04 1.36
C TYR A 119 -5.08 5.91 0.65
N PHE A 120 -5.71 5.03 1.42
CA PHE A 120 -6.53 3.95 0.89
C PHE A 120 -7.75 4.50 0.13
N LYS A 121 -8.44 5.47 0.70
CA LYS A 121 -9.56 6.15 0.04
C LYS A 121 -9.14 6.86 -1.25
N GLU A 122 -8.05 7.60 -1.23
CA GLU A 122 -7.49 8.26 -2.42
C GLU A 122 -7.17 7.24 -3.52
N TYR A 123 -6.57 6.13 -3.15
CA TYR A 123 -6.28 5.04 -4.09
C TYR A 123 -7.54 4.43 -4.68
N LEU A 124 -8.56 4.13 -3.85
CA LEU A 124 -9.84 3.60 -4.33
C LEU A 124 -10.53 4.57 -5.29
N VAL A 125 -10.58 5.86 -4.98
CA VAL A 125 -11.15 6.88 -5.85
C VAL A 125 -10.47 6.87 -7.21
N THR A 126 -9.15 6.91 -7.24
CA THR A 126 -8.35 6.86 -8.47
C THR A 126 -8.63 5.58 -9.27
N MET A 127 -8.72 4.45 -8.59
CA MET A 127 -9.02 3.16 -9.23
C MET A 127 -10.41 3.16 -9.86
N PHE A 128 -11.43 3.66 -9.15
CA PHE A 128 -12.79 3.72 -9.67
C PHE A 128 -12.93 4.71 -10.84
N GLU A 129 -12.21 5.81 -10.83
CA GLU A 129 -12.18 6.78 -11.94
C GLU A 129 -11.64 6.18 -13.23
N GLN A 130 -10.74 5.20 -13.13
CA GLN A 130 -10.21 4.47 -14.30
C GLN A 130 -11.24 3.50 -14.93
N TYR A 131 -12.33 3.17 -14.21
CA TYR A 131 -13.36 2.22 -14.65
C TYR A 131 -14.77 2.80 -14.55
N PRO A 132 -15.08 3.92 -15.22
CA PRO A 132 -16.37 4.61 -15.06
C PRO A 132 -17.58 3.78 -15.53
N GLY A 133 -17.37 2.83 -16.46
CA GLY A 133 -18.42 1.94 -16.96
C GLY A 133 -18.89 0.88 -15.97
N SER A 134 -18.04 0.51 -15.00
CA SER A 134 -18.33 -0.58 -14.06
C SER A 134 -19.34 -0.18 -12.98
N ILE A 135 -19.52 1.11 -12.74
CA ILE A 135 -20.44 1.64 -11.72
C ILE A 135 -21.83 1.91 -12.31
N ARG A 136 -21.95 2.02 -13.65
CA ARG A 136 -23.18 2.40 -14.33
C ARG A 136 -24.04 1.25 -14.82
N GLN A 137 -23.65 0.00 -14.62
CA GLN A 137 -24.32 -1.15 -15.21
C GLN A 137 -25.46 -1.71 -14.36
N ASP A 138 -26.12 -0.99 -13.50
CA ASP A 138 -27.55 -1.23 -13.22
C ASP A 138 -28.20 -0.18 -12.31
N PRO A 139 -28.82 0.85 -12.86
CA PRO A 139 -29.73 1.68 -12.07
C PRO A 139 -31.04 0.95 -11.70
N VAL A 140 -31.30 -0.22 -12.31
CA VAL A 140 -32.54 -0.98 -12.09
C VAL A 140 -32.46 -1.87 -10.84
N GLN A 141 -31.32 -2.49 -10.55
CA GLN A 141 -31.18 -3.36 -9.38
C GLN A 141 -31.25 -2.62 -8.02
N TRP A 142 -30.82 -1.37 -7.97
CA TRP A 142 -30.90 -0.59 -6.73
C TRP A 142 -32.33 -0.19 -6.35
N ARG A 143 -33.25 -0.06 -7.35
CA ARG A 143 -34.66 0.24 -7.08
C ARG A 143 -35.40 -0.97 -6.52
N GLU A 144 -35.07 -2.17 -6.95
CA GLU A 144 -35.72 -3.38 -6.44
C GLU A 144 -35.27 -3.76 -5.03
N MET A 145 -34.01 -3.45 -4.66
CA MET A 145 -33.51 -3.68 -3.29
C MET A 145 -34.05 -2.67 -2.26
N SER A 146 -34.44 -1.47 -2.68
CA SER A 146 -35.02 -0.45 -1.78
C SER A 146 -36.52 -0.54 -1.61
N THR A 147 -37.20 -1.35 -2.40
CA THR A 147 -38.67 -1.60 -2.31
C THR A 147 -39.02 -2.93 -1.66
N GLY A 148 -38.02 -3.70 -1.18
CA GLY A 148 -38.18 -5.02 -0.54
C GLY A 148 -38.36 -4.97 0.99
N LEU A 149 -38.91 -3.88 1.51
CA LEU A 149 -39.34 -3.77 2.91
C LEU A 149 -40.82 -3.82 3.02
#